data_64d200258353c8d0df052b59e0df4f88
#
_entry.id   64d200258353c8d0df052b59e0df4f88
#
_cell.length_a   1.000
_cell.length_b   1.000
_cell.length_c   1.000
_cell.angle_alpha   90.00
_cell.angle_beta   90.00
_cell.angle_gamma   90.00
#
_symmetry.space_group_name_H-M   'P 1'
#
loop_
_entity.id
_entity.type
_entity.pdbx_description
1 polymer ?
#
loop_
_entity_poly.entity_id
_entity_poly.type
_entity_poly.pdbx_seq_one_letter_code
_entity_poly.pdbx_strand_id
1 'polypeptide(L)'
;MLEAIRDGVKGKIMRVGNLAARDSDGEFQVNFVSNGFMGRLRAYLVIGAYPYSFMNYPVEMAPIDETAEAIVRLCATPDKCCIFHPYNNHYVPLGDIILQMKRMGMNIKLAEDDEFAAMLSEAQNDPEKAAKLTTLLAYENKDSSKKVEMISTDNEYTTQALYRMGFSWSMTSRDYMNSFLNALDGLGFFETEGDDI
;
A
#
# COMPACT_ATOMS: atom_id res chain seq x y z
N MET A 1 -4.44 -24.33 10.15
CA MET A 1 -3.12 -24.52 9.48
C MET A 1 -2.02 -24.92 10.46
N LEU A 2 -1.78 -24.20 11.55
CA LEU A 2 -0.76 -24.59 12.56
C LEU A 2 -1.00 -25.97 13.17
N GLU A 3 -2.24 -26.31 13.45
CA GLU A 3 -2.62 -27.67 13.94
C GLU A 3 -2.24 -28.73 12.90
N ALA A 4 -2.58 -28.52 11.64
CA ALA A 4 -2.22 -29.45 10.57
C ALA A 4 -0.70 -29.64 10.42
N ILE A 5 0.08 -28.55 10.57
CA ILE A 5 1.55 -28.60 10.57
C ILE A 5 2.04 -29.42 11.78
N ARG A 6 1.49 -29.19 12.98
CA ARG A 6 1.80 -29.97 14.17
C ARG A 6 1.47 -31.45 13.98
N ASP A 7 0.40 -31.76 13.25
CA ASP A 7 -0.04 -33.13 12.97
C ASP A 7 0.72 -33.77 11.79
N GLY A 8 1.81 -33.13 11.33
CA GLY A 8 2.74 -33.68 10.35
C GLY A 8 2.57 -33.21 8.90
N VAL A 9 1.64 -32.30 8.64
CA VAL A 9 1.52 -31.67 7.32
C VAL A 9 2.71 -30.75 7.07
N LYS A 10 3.44 -30.98 5.98
CA LYS A 10 4.51 -30.08 5.55
C LYS A 10 3.92 -28.83 4.92
N GLY A 11 4.12 -27.71 5.56
CA GLY A 11 3.57 -26.44 5.10
C GLY A 11 4.24 -25.22 5.72
N LYS A 12 4.12 -24.08 5.05
CA LYS A 12 4.62 -22.79 5.52
C LYS A 12 3.52 -21.75 5.43
N ILE A 13 3.54 -20.84 6.38
CA ILE A 13 2.62 -19.71 6.44
C ILE A 13 3.39 -18.45 6.07
N MET A 14 3.00 -17.83 4.97
CA MET A 14 3.57 -16.57 4.51
C MET A 14 2.57 -15.45 4.80
N ARG A 15 2.92 -14.55 5.72
CA ARG A 15 2.14 -13.33 6.02
C ARG A 15 2.79 -12.18 5.27
N VAL A 16 2.38 -12.03 4.02
CA VAL A 16 2.92 -11.01 3.13
C VAL A 16 2.45 -9.62 3.53
N GLY A 17 3.24 -8.61 3.16
CA GLY A 17 2.90 -7.20 3.32
C GLY A 17 1.93 -6.69 2.27
N ASN A 18 1.87 -5.37 2.11
CA ASN A 18 1.08 -4.71 1.07
C ASN A 18 1.76 -4.91 -0.28
N LEU A 19 1.20 -5.80 -1.10
CA LEU A 19 1.71 -6.04 -2.45
C LEU A 19 1.56 -4.78 -3.29
N ALA A 20 2.67 -4.37 -3.89
CA ALA A 20 2.77 -3.18 -4.74
C ALA A 20 3.24 -3.57 -6.15
N ALA A 21 3.50 -2.58 -7.00
CA ALA A 21 4.00 -2.79 -8.34
C ALA A 21 5.28 -3.62 -8.37
N ARG A 22 5.57 -4.26 -9.49
CA ARG A 22 6.84 -4.95 -9.71
C ARG A 22 8.01 -3.94 -9.65
N ASP A 23 9.11 -4.31 -9.01
CA ASP A 23 10.32 -3.49 -8.98
C ASP A 23 10.94 -3.38 -10.37
N SER A 24 10.84 -4.46 -11.16
CA SER A 24 11.47 -4.56 -12.49
C SER A 24 10.93 -3.58 -13.53
N ASP A 25 9.63 -3.19 -13.50
CA ASP A 25 9.00 -2.39 -14.55
C ASP A 25 7.84 -1.50 -14.07
N GLY A 26 7.49 -1.57 -12.79
CA GLY A 26 6.40 -0.78 -12.23
C GLY A 26 5.00 -1.29 -12.54
N GLU A 27 4.84 -2.40 -13.29
CA GLU A 27 3.51 -2.95 -13.57
C GLU A 27 2.78 -3.35 -12.29
N PHE A 28 1.49 -3.04 -12.26
CA PHE A 28 0.61 -3.33 -11.14
C PHE A 28 -0.59 -4.17 -11.58
N GLN A 29 -1.31 -4.73 -10.61
CA GLN A 29 -2.49 -5.55 -10.88
C GLN A 29 -3.58 -4.75 -11.60
N VAL A 30 -4.23 -5.34 -12.59
CA VAL A 30 -5.30 -4.70 -13.38
C VAL A 30 -6.59 -4.47 -12.58
N ASN A 31 -6.80 -5.18 -11.49
CA ASN A 31 -7.96 -5.04 -10.60
C ASN A 31 -7.69 -4.09 -9.41
N PHE A 32 -6.87 -3.08 -9.60
CA PHE A 32 -6.47 -2.10 -8.58
C PHE A 32 -7.65 -1.39 -7.90
N VAL A 33 -8.79 -1.30 -8.57
CA VAL A 33 -10.01 -0.63 -8.05
C VAL A 33 -10.47 -1.25 -6.72
N SER A 34 -10.26 -2.54 -6.52
CA SER A 34 -10.60 -3.24 -5.27
C SER A 34 -9.50 -3.17 -4.20
N ASN A 35 -8.34 -2.59 -4.52
CA ASN A 35 -7.23 -2.46 -3.59
C ASN A 35 -7.47 -1.30 -2.62
N GLY A 36 -7.42 -1.59 -1.30
CA GLY A 36 -7.73 -0.59 -0.27
C GLY A 36 -6.78 0.61 -0.26
N PHE A 37 -5.48 0.40 -0.50
CA PHE A 37 -4.52 1.50 -0.56
C PHE A 37 -4.76 2.38 -1.80
N MET A 38 -5.01 1.76 -2.96
CA MET A 38 -5.35 2.47 -4.18
C MET A 38 -6.64 3.28 -4.02
N GLY A 39 -7.66 2.70 -3.41
CA GLY A 39 -8.90 3.40 -3.11
C GLY A 39 -8.68 4.63 -2.22
N ARG A 40 -7.73 4.58 -1.29
CA ARG A 40 -7.36 5.72 -0.45
C ARG A 40 -6.67 6.83 -1.25
N LEU A 41 -5.72 6.51 -2.13
CA LEU A 41 -5.07 7.50 -3.01
C LEU A 41 -6.09 8.17 -3.93
N ARG A 42 -7.01 7.39 -4.50
CA ARG A 42 -8.10 7.91 -5.34
C ARG A 42 -9.04 8.82 -4.56
N ALA A 43 -9.34 8.50 -3.30
CA ALA A 43 -10.18 9.35 -2.46
C ALA A 43 -9.53 10.72 -2.21
N TYR A 44 -8.22 10.78 -1.95
CA TYR A 44 -7.51 12.05 -1.82
C TYR A 44 -7.54 12.87 -3.12
N LEU A 45 -7.47 12.21 -4.27
CA LEU A 45 -7.59 12.87 -5.57
C LEU A 45 -9.01 13.44 -5.77
N VAL A 46 -10.05 12.67 -5.44
CA VAL A 46 -11.47 13.09 -5.54
C VAL A 46 -11.78 14.26 -4.60
N ILE A 47 -11.22 14.26 -3.37
CA ILE A 47 -11.36 15.36 -2.42
C ILE A 47 -10.51 16.57 -2.83
N GLY A 48 -9.42 16.36 -3.57
CA GLY A 48 -8.44 17.37 -3.92
C GLY A 48 -7.52 17.77 -2.76
N ALA A 49 -7.48 16.97 -1.69
CA ALA A 49 -6.67 17.23 -0.50
C ALA A 49 -6.29 15.94 0.22
N TYR A 50 -5.23 16.03 1.05
CA TYR A 50 -4.90 15.01 2.06
C TYR A 50 -4.55 15.68 3.39
N PRO A 51 -4.80 15.03 4.55
CA PRO A 51 -4.67 15.67 5.85
C PRO A 51 -3.20 15.74 6.30
N TYR A 52 -2.85 16.82 7.02
CA TYR A 52 -1.51 17.07 7.53
C TYR A 52 -1.01 15.94 8.45
N SER A 53 -1.88 15.39 9.28
CA SER A 53 -1.57 14.28 10.20
C SER A 53 -1.04 13.03 9.50
N PHE A 54 -1.37 12.82 8.22
CA PHE A 54 -0.92 11.68 7.43
C PHE A 54 0.32 11.95 6.56
N MET A 55 0.90 13.16 6.62
CA MET A 55 2.07 13.48 5.81
C MET A 55 3.24 12.50 6.03
N ASN A 56 3.52 12.16 7.28
CA ASN A 56 4.59 11.23 7.65
C ASN A 56 4.09 9.80 7.91
N TYR A 57 2.87 9.47 7.47
CA TYR A 57 2.33 8.12 7.63
C TYR A 57 3.18 7.14 6.81
N PRO A 58 3.80 6.14 7.46
CA PRO A 58 4.66 5.21 6.75
C PRO A 58 3.82 4.23 5.91
N VAL A 59 4.10 4.20 4.63
CA VAL A 59 3.50 3.27 3.68
C VAL A 59 4.50 2.16 3.40
N GLU A 60 4.08 0.94 3.64
CA GLU A 60 4.81 -0.25 3.24
C GLU A 60 4.45 -0.59 1.80
N MET A 61 5.48 -0.84 0.97
CA MET A 61 5.33 -1.25 -0.42
C MET A 61 6.23 -2.45 -0.67
N ALA A 62 5.63 -3.64 -0.76
CA ALA A 62 6.34 -4.88 -1.08
C ALA A 62 6.17 -5.20 -2.57
N PRO A 63 7.22 -5.01 -3.41
CA PRO A 63 7.14 -5.35 -4.83
C PRO A 63 6.73 -6.80 -5.03
N ILE A 64 5.76 -7.04 -5.92
CA ILE A 64 5.16 -8.38 -6.05
C ILE A 64 6.14 -9.42 -6.59
N ASP A 65 7.03 -9.04 -7.49
CA ASP A 65 8.08 -9.90 -8.05
C ASP A 65 9.12 -10.28 -6.96
N GLU A 66 9.57 -9.32 -6.16
CA GLU A 66 10.45 -9.59 -5.02
C GLU A 66 9.75 -10.41 -3.94
N THR A 67 8.47 -10.14 -3.69
CA THR A 67 7.67 -10.94 -2.73
C THR A 67 7.55 -12.39 -3.20
N ALA A 68 7.33 -12.61 -4.50
CA ALA A 68 7.28 -13.95 -5.06
C ALA A 68 8.64 -14.67 -4.93
N GLU A 69 9.74 -13.98 -5.23
CA GLU A 69 11.09 -14.53 -5.03
C GLU A 69 11.36 -14.87 -3.56
N ALA A 70 11.02 -13.95 -2.64
CA ALA A 70 11.18 -14.18 -1.20
C ALA A 70 10.41 -15.42 -0.74
N ILE A 71 9.16 -15.60 -1.18
CA ILE A 71 8.34 -16.77 -0.86
C ILE A 71 9.00 -18.05 -1.35
N VAL A 72 9.44 -18.08 -2.62
CA VAL A 72 10.10 -19.27 -3.22
C VAL A 72 11.35 -19.63 -2.41
N ARG A 73 12.20 -18.66 -2.07
CA ARG A 73 13.40 -18.89 -1.24
C ARG A 73 13.04 -19.43 0.13
N LEU A 74 12.04 -18.85 0.80
CA LEU A 74 11.59 -19.28 2.13
C LEU A 74 11.00 -20.70 2.11
N CYS A 75 10.41 -21.14 1.00
CA CYS A 75 9.93 -22.53 0.86
C CYS A 75 11.08 -23.55 0.97
N ALA A 76 12.32 -23.18 0.64
CA ALA A 76 13.49 -24.05 0.77
C ALA A 76 14.04 -24.18 2.21
N THR A 77 13.50 -23.42 3.16
CA THR A 77 13.92 -23.51 4.57
C THR A 77 13.45 -24.83 5.21
N PRO A 78 14.12 -25.33 6.29
CA PRO A 78 13.69 -26.55 6.98
C PRO A 78 12.23 -26.53 7.44
N ASP A 79 11.58 -27.69 7.52
CA ASP A 79 10.15 -27.83 7.88
C ASP A 79 9.80 -27.24 9.25
N LYS A 80 10.76 -27.20 10.19
CA LYS A 80 10.56 -26.55 11.50
C LYS A 80 10.38 -25.03 11.45
N CYS A 81 10.78 -24.39 10.34
CA CYS A 81 10.63 -22.98 10.08
C CYS A 81 9.34 -22.78 9.28
N CYS A 82 8.21 -22.55 9.94
CA CYS A 82 6.89 -22.64 9.30
C CYS A 82 6.13 -21.32 9.21
N ILE A 83 6.57 -20.25 9.86
CA ILE A 83 5.90 -18.94 9.81
C ILE A 83 6.91 -17.87 9.40
N PHE A 84 6.56 -17.10 8.38
CA PHE A 84 7.38 -16.01 7.86
C PHE A 84 6.53 -14.77 7.59
N HIS A 85 7.15 -13.61 7.72
CA HIS A 85 6.56 -12.31 7.44
C HIS A 85 7.36 -11.62 6.31
N PRO A 86 7.24 -12.08 5.04
CA PRO A 86 7.95 -11.47 3.92
C PRO A 86 7.26 -10.17 3.52
N TYR A 87 7.82 -9.05 3.96
CA TYR A 87 7.42 -7.71 3.54
C TYR A 87 8.63 -6.77 3.50
N ASN A 88 8.53 -5.75 2.65
CA ASN A 88 9.56 -4.74 2.51
C ASN A 88 9.50 -3.75 3.68
N ASN A 89 10.58 -3.61 4.42
CA ASN A 89 10.70 -2.68 5.56
C ASN A 89 11.27 -1.30 5.18
N HIS A 90 11.44 -1.03 3.89
CA HIS A 90 11.81 0.29 3.39
C HIS A 90 10.55 1.14 3.18
N TYR A 91 9.99 1.65 4.29
CA TYR A 91 8.79 2.48 4.26
C TYR A 91 9.02 3.80 3.54
N VAL A 92 7.96 4.29 2.89
CA VAL A 92 7.93 5.62 2.31
C VAL A 92 6.84 6.46 2.99
N PRO A 93 7.08 7.75 3.32
CA PRO A 93 6.03 8.62 3.82
C PRO A 93 4.91 8.79 2.78
N LEU A 94 3.66 8.74 3.21
CA LEU A 94 2.52 8.99 2.32
C LEU A 94 2.64 10.35 1.59
N GLY A 95 3.12 11.37 2.29
CA GLY A 95 3.37 12.69 1.70
C GLY A 95 4.30 12.67 0.49
N ASP A 96 5.30 11.77 0.47
CA ASP A 96 6.22 11.64 -0.68
C ASP A 96 5.50 11.04 -1.90
N ILE A 97 4.59 10.09 -1.69
CA ILE A 97 3.74 9.52 -2.74
C ILE A 97 2.85 10.63 -3.32
N ILE A 98 2.15 11.36 -2.45
CA ILE A 98 1.28 12.47 -2.86
C ILE A 98 2.09 13.57 -3.57
N LEU A 99 3.28 13.90 -3.08
CA LEU A 99 4.15 14.87 -3.75
C LEU A 99 4.51 14.43 -5.16
N GLN A 100 4.73 13.14 -5.38
CA GLN A 100 5.00 12.61 -6.71
C GLN A 100 3.77 12.68 -7.61
N MET A 101 2.57 12.35 -7.11
CA MET A 101 1.31 12.53 -7.82
C MET A 101 1.12 14.01 -8.25
N LYS A 102 1.43 14.96 -7.35
CA LYS A 102 1.39 16.40 -7.68
C LYS A 102 2.36 16.77 -8.80
N ARG A 103 3.57 16.19 -8.85
CA ARG A 103 4.54 16.42 -9.93
C ARG A 103 4.06 15.90 -11.29
N MET A 104 3.19 14.89 -11.27
CA MET A 104 2.51 14.38 -12.47
C MET A 104 1.31 15.24 -12.89
N GLY A 105 1.04 16.35 -12.20
CA GLY A 105 -0.02 17.31 -12.55
C GLY A 105 -1.32 17.15 -11.76
N MET A 106 -1.39 16.22 -10.80
CA MET A 106 -2.61 15.99 -10.03
C MET A 106 -2.82 17.11 -9.01
N ASN A 107 -4.06 17.61 -8.93
CA ASN A 107 -4.44 18.70 -8.03
C ASN A 107 -4.82 18.17 -6.65
N ILE A 108 -3.82 17.98 -5.78
CA ILE A 108 -4.02 17.54 -4.38
C ILE A 108 -3.27 18.53 -3.49
N LYS A 109 -3.96 19.18 -2.55
CA LYS A 109 -3.33 20.07 -1.57
C LYS A 109 -3.11 19.38 -0.23
N LEU A 110 -2.10 19.81 0.52
CA LEU A 110 -2.01 19.52 1.94
C LEU A 110 -3.01 20.43 2.68
N ALA A 111 -3.85 19.86 3.51
CA ALA A 111 -4.84 20.58 4.31
C ALA A 111 -4.64 20.29 5.79
N GLU A 112 -4.97 21.28 6.64
CA GLU A 112 -5.10 21.03 8.07
C GLU A 112 -6.22 20.02 8.32
N ASP A 113 -6.14 19.25 9.39
CA ASP A 113 -7.05 18.12 9.63
C ASP A 113 -8.52 18.54 9.69
N ASP A 114 -8.82 19.70 10.29
CA ASP A 114 -10.18 20.26 10.35
C ASP A 114 -10.68 20.70 8.96
N GLU A 115 -9.81 21.29 8.14
CA GLU A 115 -10.12 21.67 6.76
C GLU A 115 -10.39 20.42 5.92
N PHE A 116 -9.54 19.39 6.05
CA PHE A 116 -9.73 18.13 5.36
C PHE A 116 -11.05 17.46 5.75
N ALA A 117 -11.40 17.45 7.05
CA ALA A 117 -12.66 16.89 7.53
C ALA A 117 -13.88 17.61 6.93
N ALA A 118 -13.82 18.95 6.79
CA ALA A 118 -14.87 19.73 6.13
C ALA A 118 -14.99 19.37 4.64
N MET A 119 -13.88 19.29 3.90
CA MET A 119 -13.85 18.90 2.49
C MET A 119 -14.37 17.47 2.28
N LEU A 120 -14.01 16.54 3.15
CA LEU A 120 -14.50 15.16 3.13
C LEU A 120 -16.02 15.13 3.33
N SER A 121 -16.55 15.88 4.31
CA SER A 121 -17.98 15.98 4.58
C SER A 121 -18.74 16.56 3.38
N GLU A 122 -18.19 17.57 2.71
CA GLU A 122 -18.76 18.13 1.49
C GLU A 122 -18.78 17.10 0.35
N ALA A 123 -17.68 16.39 0.13
CA ALA A 123 -17.58 15.36 -0.89
C ALA A 123 -18.52 14.17 -0.64
N GLN A 124 -18.85 13.85 0.61
CA GLN A 124 -19.83 12.83 0.98
C GLN A 124 -21.28 13.21 0.60
N ASN A 125 -21.59 14.49 0.55
CA ASN A 125 -22.91 14.99 0.15
C ASN A 125 -23.15 14.92 -1.37
N ASP A 126 -22.10 14.69 -2.15
CA ASP A 126 -22.15 14.48 -3.59
C ASP A 126 -22.23 12.96 -3.88
N PRO A 127 -23.34 12.45 -4.47
CA PRO A 127 -23.51 11.01 -4.67
C PRO A 127 -22.42 10.36 -5.55
N GLU A 128 -21.90 11.08 -6.56
CA GLU A 128 -20.85 10.58 -7.44
C GLU A 128 -19.52 10.47 -6.73
N LYS A 129 -19.17 11.46 -5.90
CA LYS A 129 -17.96 11.45 -5.09
C LYS A 129 -18.07 10.44 -3.95
N ALA A 130 -19.20 10.36 -3.27
CA ALA A 130 -19.43 9.47 -2.14
C ALA A 130 -19.14 8.01 -2.49
N ALA A 131 -19.52 7.54 -3.69
CA ALA A 131 -19.22 6.19 -4.14
C ALA A 131 -17.69 5.91 -4.21
N LYS A 132 -16.89 6.93 -4.59
CA LYS A 132 -15.43 6.84 -4.71
C LYS A 132 -14.70 6.96 -3.37
N LEU A 133 -15.39 7.42 -2.31
CA LEU A 133 -14.83 7.61 -0.97
C LEU A 133 -15.00 6.39 -0.04
N THR A 134 -15.73 5.36 -0.47
CA THR A 134 -16.10 4.21 0.36
C THR A 134 -14.89 3.58 1.07
N THR A 135 -13.77 3.46 0.37
CA THR A 135 -12.55 2.87 0.92
C THR A 135 -11.93 3.74 2.01
N LEU A 136 -11.84 5.05 1.79
CA LEU A 136 -11.32 5.99 2.77
C LEU A 136 -12.18 5.98 4.04
N LEU A 137 -13.49 6.04 3.88
CA LEU A 137 -14.46 6.02 4.99
C LEU A 137 -14.39 4.73 5.81
N ALA A 138 -14.12 3.59 5.18
CA ALA A 138 -13.92 2.34 5.89
C ALA A 138 -12.68 2.35 6.80
N TYR A 139 -11.66 3.16 6.48
CA TYR A 139 -10.49 3.35 7.33
C TYR A 139 -10.70 4.42 8.40
N GLU A 140 -11.42 5.50 8.11
CA GLU A 140 -11.65 6.61 9.05
C GLU A 140 -12.74 6.32 10.08
N ASN A 141 -13.77 5.55 9.74
CA ASN A 141 -14.83 5.14 10.66
C ASN A 141 -14.38 4.18 11.77
N LYS A 142 -13.12 3.77 11.80
CA LYS A 142 -12.52 3.09 12.94
C LYS A 142 -12.10 4.12 13.98
N ASP A 143 -13.11 4.64 14.72
CA ASP A 143 -12.95 5.31 16.00
C ASP A 143 -11.84 6.40 16.04
N SER A 144 -12.15 7.59 15.57
CA SER A 144 -11.27 8.78 15.57
C SER A 144 -10.73 9.17 16.96
N SER A 145 -11.19 8.52 18.02
CA SER A 145 -10.71 8.70 19.40
C SER A 145 -9.48 7.84 19.74
N LYS A 146 -9.19 6.80 18.96
CA LYS A 146 -8.00 5.97 19.14
C LYS A 146 -6.94 6.41 18.15
N LYS A 147 -5.82 6.96 18.68
CA LYS A 147 -4.57 7.00 17.91
C LYS A 147 -4.45 5.66 17.22
N VAL A 148 -4.32 5.67 15.88
CA VAL A 148 -4.02 4.45 15.12
C VAL A 148 -2.69 3.96 15.66
N GLU A 149 -2.74 3.05 16.63
CA GLU A 149 -1.55 2.33 17.05
C GLU A 149 -1.12 1.53 15.83
N MET A 150 -0.04 1.97 15.22
CA MET A 150 0.61 1.20 14.17
C MET A 150 1.05 -0.12 14.79
N ILE A 151 0.39 -1.19 14.40
CA ILE A 151 0.83 -2.54 14.75
C ILE A 151 2.15 -2.73 13.99
N SER A 152 3.26 -2.50 14.68
CA SER A 152 4.58 -2.87 14.16
C SER A 152 4.66 -4.39 14.12
N THR A 153 4.68 -4.94 12.93
CA THR A 153 4.94 -6.36 12.73
C THR A 153 6.45 -6.53 12.65
N ASP A 154 7.03 -7.34 13.54
CA ASP A 154 8.44 -7.70 13.47
C ASP A 154 8.68 -8.73 12.37
N ASN A 155 9.57 -8.41 11.41
CA ASN A 155 9.98 -9.33 10.36
C ASN A 155 11.50 -9.65 10.38
N GLU A 156 12.19 -9.32 11.45
CA GLU A 156 13.64 -9.48 11.56
C GLU A 156 14.08 -10.93 11.27
N TYR A 157 13.37 -11.89 11.84
CA TYR A 157 13.65 -13.31 11.60
C TYR A 157 13.55 -13.67 10.10
N THR A 158 12.52 -13.19 9.43
CA THR A 158 12.30 -13.43 7.99
C THR A 158 13.36 -12.75 7.14
N THR A 159 13.68 -11.49 7.46
CA THR A 159 14.70 -10.70 6.77
C THR A 159 16.08 -11.34 6.90
N GLN A 160 16.45 -11.80 8.10
CA GLN A 160 17.70 -12.50 8.32
C GLN A 160 17.77 -13.85 7.56
N ALA A 161 16.65 -14.60 7.53
CA ALA A 161 16.58 -15.84 6.77
C ALA A 161 16.79 -15.59 5.27
N LEU A 162 16.11 -14.58 4.72
CA LEU A 162 16.24 -14.16 3.32
C LEU A 162 17.67 -13.68 3.00
N TYR A 163 18.25 -12.86 3.87
CA TYR A 163 19.62 -12.37 3.68
C TYR A 163 20.64 -13.53 3.59
N ARG A 164 20.52 -14.55 4.46
CA ARG A 164 21.37 -15.75 4.40
C ARG A 164 21.20 -16.55 3.10
N MET A 165 20.09 -16.41 2.43
CA MET A 165 19.80 -17.02 1.13
C MET A 165 20.13 -16.09 -0.06
N GLY A 166 20.81 -14.96 0.20
CA GLY A 166 21.24 -14.02 -0.82
C GLY A 166 20.12 -13.15 -1.38
N PHE A 167 19.09 -12.87 -0.57
CA PHE A 167 18.01 -11.96 -0.94
C PHE A 167 17.97 -10.75 0.02
N SER A 168 17.75 -9.58 -0.55
CA SER A 168 17.42 -8.34 0.18
C SER A 168 16.38 -7.56 -0.62
N TRP A 169 15.48 -6.88 0.08
CA TRP A 169 14.49 -6.01 -0.52
C TRP A 169 15.15 -4.80 -1.20
N SER A 170 14.62 -4.39 -2.34
CA SER A 170 14.95 -3.13 -2.98
C SER A 170 14.47 -1.95 -2.14
N MET A 171 15.19 -0.82 -2.26
CA MET A 171 14.75 0.42 -1.65
C MET A 171 13.51 0.95 -2.37
N THR A 172 12.53 1.43 -1.64
CA THR A 172 11.38 2.16 -2.21
C THR A 172 11.87 3.54 -2.69
N SER A 173 12.52 3.54 -3.86
CA SER A 173 13.16 4.72 -4.44
C SER A 173 12.14 5.62 -5.15
N ARG A 174 12.60 6.86 -5.50
CA ARG A 174 11.81 7.75 -6.36
C ARG A 174 11.54 7.12 -7.73
N ASP A 175 12.51 6.42 -8.30
CA ASP A 175 12.38 5.81 -9.62
C ASP A 175 11.35 4.68 -9.60
N TYR A 176 11.36 3.85 -8.55
CA TYR A 176 10.30 2.87 -8.31
C TYR A 176 8.92 3.52 -8.22
N MET A 177 8.80 4.60 -7.43
CA MET A 177 7.53 5.35 -7.30
C MET A 177 7.06 5.95 -8.62
N ASN A 178 7.99 6.49 -9.42
CA ASN A 178 7.67 7.00 -10.75
C ASN A 178 7.15 5.90 -11.68
N SER A 179 7.83 4.75 -11.72
CA SER A 179 7.43 3.61 -12.53
C SER A 179 6.03 3.12 -12.13
N PHE A 180 5.79 2.97 -10.83
CA PHE A 180 4.50 2.57 -10.29
C PHE A 180 3.37 3.55 -10.65
N LEU A 181 3.55 4.85 -10.40
CA LEU A 181 2.52 5.86 -10.67
C LEU A 181 2.27 6.02 -12.17
N ASN A 182 3.31 5.94 -13.02
CA ASN A 182 3.14 5.95 -14.47
C ASN A 182 2.39 4.72 -14.98
N ALA A 183 2.63 3.55 -14.40
CA ALA A 183 1.88 2.35 -14.75
C ALA A 183 0.39 2.46 -14.36
N LEU A 184 0.09 3.06 -13.20
CA LEU A 184 -1.29 3.35 -12.78
C LEU A 184 -1.96 4.37 -13.70
N ASP A 185 -1.24 5.41 -14.12
CA ASP A 185 -1.74 6.41 -15.08
C ASP A 185 -2.10 5.74 -16.41
N GLY A 186 -1.21 4.89 -16.93
CA GLY A 186 -1.45 4.09 -18.14
C GLY A 186 -2.64 3.11 -18.04
N LEU A 187 -3.09 2.79 -16.83
CA LEU A 187 -4.29 1.98 -16.57
C LEU A 187 -5.55 2.84 -16.35
N GLY A 188 -5.48 4.16 -16.52
CA GLY A 188 -6.59 5.07 -16.30
C GLY A 188 -6.96 5.28 -14.82
N PHE A 189 -6.05 4.96 -13.88
CA PHE A 189 -6.34 5.09 -12.46
C PHE A 189 -6.66 6.52 -12.02
N PHE A 190 -6.01 7.50 -12.65
CA PHE A 190 -6.13 8.92 -12.30
C PHE A 190 -7.22 9.64 -13.10
N GLU A 191 -7.80 9.00 -14.09
CA GLU A 191 -8.91 9.55 -14.84
C GLU A 191 -10.12 9.75 -13.92
N THR A 192 -10.49 10.99 -13.70
CA THR A 192 -11.79 11.34 -13.13
C THR A 192 -12.76 11.38 -14.30
N GLU A 193 -13.82 10.55 -14.29
CA GLU A 193 -14.86 10.57 -15.32
C GLU A 193 -15.33 12.03 -15.53
N GLY A 194 -14.95 12.62 -16.65
CA GLY A 194 -15.22 14.03 -16.97
C GLY A 194 -14.27 14.62 -18.00
N ASP A 195 -13.19 13.94 -18.35
CA ASP A 195 -12.21 14.41 -19.34
C ASP A 195 -12.50 13.85 -20.77
N ASP A 196 -13.69 13.31 -21.02
CA ASP A 196 -14.17 13.06 -22.39
C ASP A 196 -14.56 14.39 -23.04
N ILE A 197 -13.62 15.00 -23.78
CA ILE A 197 -13.87 16.04 -24.78
C ILE A 197 -13.70 15.46 -26.18
#